data_f7302792d847d07ff61774caf9dc351b
#
_entry.id   f7302792d847d07ff61774caf9dc351b
#
_cell.length_a   1.000
_cell.length_b   1.000
_cell.length_c   1.000
_cell.angle_alpha   90.00
_cell.angle_beta   90.00
_cell.angle_gamma   90.00
#
_symmetry.space_group_name_H-M   'P 1'
#
loop_
_entity.id
_entity.type
_entity.pdbx_description
1 polymer ?
#
loop_
_entity_poly.entity_id
_entity_poly.type
_entity_poly.pdbx_seq_one_letter_code
_entity_poly.pdbx_strand_id
1 'polypeptide(L)'
;MSGHAYLLRVEGLLAGMVICMAIFYKNQKNRPYRRTFLDLFREFDLSSARNRWYIKLTCIVSSAMLVMSLLGLPRAMWAGIACMSVCLPFTDDCMGRAEKRGLFNIVGSLIFVALYLVLPESMYPYIGMIGGIGVGYSAGYAWQTAFNTFGALSIAAGLFGLQNAVILRIGANIFGSVYTV
;
A
#
# COMPACT_ATOMS: atom_id res chain seq x y z
N MET A 1 0.79 -6.40 22.93
CA MET A 1 1.46 -7.41 22.07
C MET A 1 2.49 -8.11 22.93
N SER A 2 2.53 -9.45 22.92
CA SER A 2 3.60 -10.19 23.61
C SER A 2 4.93 -9.91 22.88
N GLY A 3 6.06 -9.84 23.65
CA GLY A 3 7.39 -9.57 23.08
C GLY A 3 7.78 -10.56 21.97
N HIS A 4 7.33 -11.80 22.08
CA HIS A 4 7.53 -12.84 21.05
C HIS A 4 6.89 -12.50 19.68
N ALA A 5 5.66 -11.97 19.70
CA ALA A 5 5.00 -11.57 18.44
C ALA A 5 5.67 -10.35 17.79
N TYR A 6 6.31 -9.49 18.58
CA TYR A 6 7.11 -8.39 18.07
C TYR A 6 8.39 -8.90 17.39
N LEU A 7 9.11 -9.81 18.05
CA LEU A 7 10.34 -10.41 17.48
C LEU A 7 10.07 -11.13 16.17
N LEU A 8 9.04 -11.96 16.08
CA LEU A 8 8.66 -12.64 14.84
C LEU A 8 8.37 -11.66 13.69
N ARG A 9 7.79 -10.48 13.99
CA ARG A 9 7.58 -9.45 12.96
C ARG A 9 8.88 -8.82 12.51
N VAL A 10 9.80 -8.53 13.42
CA VAL A 10 11.12 -7.98 13.10
C VAL A 10 11.91 -8.97 12.25
N GLU A 11 11.93 -10.24 12.63
CA GLU A 11 12.59 -11.31 11.88
C GLU A 11 12.01 -11.45 10.46
N GLY A 12 10.68 -11.45 10.32
CA GLY A 12 10.01 -11.49 9.02
C GLY A 12 10.32 -10.29 8.15
N LEU A 13 10.39 -9.09 8.72
CA LEU A 13 10.78 -7.87 7.98
C LEU A 13 12.24 -7.93 7.55
N LEU A 14 13.14 -8.38 8.40
CA LEU A 14 14.56 -8.53 8.08
C LEU A 14 14.77 -9.58 6.97
N ALA A 15 14.11 -10.73 7.08
CA ALA A 15 14.16 -11.75 6.03
C ALA A 15 13.63 -11.23 4.69
N GLY A 16 12.48 -10.54 4.70
CA GLY A 16 11.92 -9.90 3.51
C GLY A 16 12.87 -8.85 2.91
N MET A 17 13.50 -8.03 3.74
CA MET A 17 14.48 -7.05 3.30
C MET A 17 15.70 -7.72 2.61
N VAL A 18 16.24 -8.78 3.19
CA VAL A 18 17.38 -9.52 2.61
C VAL A 18 17.00 -10.12 1.26
N ILE A 19 15.81 -10.73 1.15
CA ILE A 19 15.32 -11.31 -0.11
C ILE A 19 15.14 -10.21 -1.17
N CYS A 20 14.50 -9.09 -0.83
CA CYS A 20 14.34 -7.97 -1.75
C CYS A 20 15.68 -7.39 -2.20
N MET A 21 16.64 -7.22 -1.28
CA MET A 21 17.99 -6.76 -1.62
C MET A 21 18.71 -7.73 -2.56
N ALA A 22 18.62 -9.04 -2.32
CA ALA A 22 19.23 -10.05 -3.17
C ALA A 22 18.64 -10.05 -4.58
N ILE A 23 17.30 -9.98 -4.71
CA ILE A 23 16.61 -9.89 -6.00
C ILE A 23 17.00 -8.59 -6.71
N PHE A 24 16.98 -7.46 -6.00
CA PHE A 24 17.37 -6.17 -6.55
C PHE A 24 18.82 -6.21 -7.06
N TYR A 25 19.74 -6.70 -6.24
CA TYR A 25 21.15 -6.83 -6.63
C TYR A 25 21.31 -7.72 -7.87
N LYS A 26 20.67 -8.89 -7.90
CA LYS A 26 20.71 -9.80 -9.05
C LYS A 26 20.23 -9.13 -10.34
N ASN A 27 19.12 -8.38 -10.25
CA ASN A 27 18.51 -7.76 -11.43
C ASN A 27 19.22 -6.49 -11.89
N GLN A 28 19.92 -5.81 -10.98
CA GLN A 28 20.50 -4.49 -11.24
C GLN A 28 22.04 -4.47 -11.32
N LYS A 29 22.72 -5.57 -10.96
CA LYS A 29 24.19 -5.63 -10.89
C LYS A 29 24.92 -5.22 -12.18
N ASN A 30 24.28 -5.40 -13.33
CA ASN A 30 24.85 -5.07 -14.64
C ASN A 30 24.47 -3.66 -15.13
N ARG A 31 23.71 -2.89 -14.34
CA ARG A 31 23.33 -1.53 -14.71
C ARG A 31 24.35 -0.53 -14.17
N PRO A 32 24.90 0.37 -14.99
CA PRO A 32 25.89 1.36 -14.56
C PRO A 32 25.20 2.48 -13.77
N TYR A 33 24.89 2.23 -12.50
CA TYR A 33 24.46 3.29 -11.60
C TYR A 33 25.66 4.12 -11.18
N ARG A 34 25.71 5.36 -11.62
CA ARG A 34 26.79 6.32 -11.29
C ARG A 34 26.43 7.23 -10.11
N ARG A 35 25.21 7.12 -9.57
CA ARG A 35 24.73 8.00 -8.50
C ARG A 35 24.96 7.39 -7.14
N THR A 36 25.55 8.19 -6.25
CA THR A 36 25.75 7.85 -4.84
C THR A 36 24.61 8.44 -3.98
N PHE A 37 24.50 7.99 -2.73
CA PHE A 37 23.53 8.54 -1.80
C PHE A 37 23.72 10.04 -1.56
N LEU A 38 24.96 10.54 -1.59
CA LEU A 38 25.27 11.96 -1.43
C LEU A 38 24.79 12.81 -2.61
N ASP A 39 24.74 12.24 -3.80
CA ASP A 39 24.26 12.95 -4.98
C ASP A 39 22.76 13.28 -4.86
N LEU A 40 22.01 12.50 -4.07
CA LEU A 40 20.60 12.78 -3.80
C LEU A 40 20.42 14.15 -3.12
N PHE A 41 21.32 14.52 -2.21
CA PHE A 41 21.28 15.82 -1.53
C PHE A 41 21.87 16.93 -2.38
N ARG A 42 22.88 16.66 -3.18
CA ARG A 42 23.51 17.64 -4.09
C ARG A 42 22.59 18.03 -5.25
N GLU A 43 21.82 17.07 -5.76
CA GLU A 43 20.87 17.29 -6.85
C GLU A 43 19.51 17.83 -6.38
N PHE A 44 19.37 18.18 -5.08
CA PHE A 44 18.12 18.72 -4.56
C PHE A 44 17.93 20.15 -5.06
N ASP A 45 17.15 20.29 -6.13
CA ASP A 45 16.78 21.56 -6.73
C ASP A 45 15.24 21.67 -6.80
N LEU A 46 14.70 22.69 -6.18
CA LEU A 46 13.25 22.96 -6.13
C LEU A 46 12.66 23.31 -7.50
N SER A 47 13.49 23.74 -8.45
CA SER A 47 13.05 24.01 -9.82
C SER A 47 12.78 22.73 -10.61
N SER A 48 13.40 21.62 -10.21
CA SER A 48 13.23 20.31 -10.85
C SER A 48 11.80 19.77 -10.67
N ALA A 49 11.18 19.35 -11.77
CA ALA A 49 9.85 18.72 -11.76
C ALA A 49 9.79 17.48 -10.85
N ARG A 50 10.89 16.70 -10.79
CA ARG A 50 11.04 15.54 -9.92
C ARG A 50 10.96 15.91 -8.44
N ASN A 51 11.71 16.92 -8.02
CA ASN A 51 11.77 17.32 -6.62
C ASN A 51 10.45 17.97 -6.17
N ARG A 52 9.81 18.76 -7.04
CA ARG A 52 8.46 19.29 -6.79
C ARG A 52 7.44 18.18 -6.60
N TRP A 53 7.53 17.11 -7.41
CA TRP A 53 6.65 15.96 -7.23
C TRP A 53 6.90 15.25 -5.88
N TYR A 54 8.15 15.06 -5.45
CA TYR A 54 8.45 14.48 -4.13
C TYR A 54 7.86 15.31 -3.00
N ILE A 55 7.99 16.64 -3.06
CA ILE A 55 7.42 17.53 -2.05
C ILE A 55 5.89 17.43 -2.07
N LYS A 56 5.27 17.51 -3.24
CA LYS A 56 3.82 17.35 -3.40
C LYS A 56 3.35 16.03 -2.80
N LEU A 57 3.99 14.92 -3.15
CA LEU A 57 3.66 13.60 -2.63
C LEU A 57 3.78 13.55 -1.11
N THR A 58 4.89 14.05 -0.56
CA THR A 58 5.13 14.07 0.89
C THR A 58 4.05 14.87 1.61
N CYS A 59 3.72 16.07 1.12
CA CYS A 59 2.67 16.89 1.71
C CYS A 59 1.30 16.22 1.66
N ILE A 60 0.91 15.64 0.53
CA ILE A 60 -0.37 14.95 0.36
C ILE A 60 -0.46 13.74 1.32
N VAL A 61 0.56 12.88 1.33
CA VAL A 61 0.55 11.68 2.17
C VAL A 61 0.53 12.04 3.65
N SER A 62 1.39 12.97 4.08
CA SER A 62 1.49 13.38 5.49
C SER A 62 0.21 14.04 5.96
N SER A 63 -0.37 14.96 5.18
CA SER A 63 -1.62 15.63 5.55
C SER A 63 -2.82 14.67 5.55
N ALA A 64 -2.93 13.75 4.57
CA ALA A 64 -3.98 12.75 4.56
C ALA A 64 -3.91 11.82 5.79
N MET A 65 -2.70 11.37 6.15
CA MET A 65 -2.50 10.55 7.35
C MET A 65 -2.79 11.34 8.64
N LEU A 66 -2.41 12.62 8.68
CA LEU A 66 -2.70 13.50 9.82
C LEU A 66 -4.20 13.67 10.02
N VAL A 67 -4.96 13.97 8.96
CA VAL A 67 -6.42 14.09 9.01
C VAL A 67 -7.06 12.81 9.55
N MET A 68 -6.69 11.64 9.01
CA MET A 68 -7.21 10.36 9.50
C MET A 68 -6.86 10.10 10.97
N SER A 69 -5.66 10.48 11.40
CA SER A 69 -5.24 10.35 12.80
C SER A 69 -5.99 11.28 13.73
N LEU A 70 -6.22 12.54 13.32
CA LEU A 70 -7.00 13.52 14.09
C LEU A 70 -8.46 13.11 14.26
N LEU A 71 -9.02 12.40 13.25
CA LEU A 71 -10.35 11.80 13.36
C LEU A 71 -10.38 10.52 14.23
N GLY A 72 -9.27 10.13 14.83
CA GLY A 72 -9.18 8.92 15.66
C GLY A 72 -9.37 7.62 14.87
N LEU A 73 -9.26 7.64 13.55
CA LEU A 73 -9.46 6.46 12.72
C LEU A 73 -8.23 5.56 12.74
N PRO A 74 -8.38 4.27 13.09
CA PRO A 74 -7.27 3.34 13.06
C PRO A 74 -6.80 3.11 11.62
N ARG A 75 -5.51 2.76 11.45
CA ARG A 75 -4.94 2.48 10.13
C ARG A 75 -4.89 3.68 9.18
N ALA A 76 -4.62 4.89 9.69
CA ALA A 76 -4.42 6.10 8.88
C ALA A 76 -3.46 5.90 7.68
N MET A 77 -2.49 4.99 7.83
CA MET A 77 -1.57 4.60 6.76
C MET A 77 -2.25 4.08 5.48
N TRP A 78 -3.47 3.56 5.56
CA TRP A 78 -4.20 3.11 4.37
C TRP A 78 -4.56 4.25 3.44
N ALA A 79 -4.91 5.42 3.99
CA ALA A 79 -5.11 6.63 3.20
C ALA A 79 -3.80 7.10 2.57
N GLY A 80 -2.70 7.09 3.32
CA GLY A 80 -1.37 7.42 2.81
C GLY A 80 -0.95 6.51 1.64
N ILE A 81 -1.13 5.19 1.76
CA ILE A 81 -0.86 4.24 0.68
C ILE A 81 -1.77 4.52 -0.53
N ALA A 82 -3.04 4.89 -0.32
CA ALA A 82 -3.93 5.28 -1.41
C ALA A 82 -3.40 6.50 -2.15
N CYS A 83 -3.03 7.57 -1.43
CA CYS A 83 -2.42 8.77 -2.01
C CYS A 83 -1.16 8.44 -2.82
N MET A 84 -0.23 7.68 -2.25
CA MET A 84 1.01 7.28 -2.93
C MET A 84 0.77 6.52 -4.23
N SER A 85 -0.23 5.68 -4.28
CA SER A 85 -0.50 4.84 -5.45
C SER A 85 -1.26 5.57 -6.56
N VAL A 86 -1.95 6.65 -6.24
CA VAL A 86 -2.66 7.52 -7.21
C VAL A 86 -1.72 8.58 -7.75
N CYS A 87 -0.93 9.22 -6.88
CA CYS A 87 -0.01 10.29 -7.25
C CYS A 87 1.26 9.75 -7.91
N LEU A 88 1.19 9.44 -9.22
CA LEU A 88 2.37 9.02 -9.99
C LEU A 88 3.20 10.21 -10.47
N PRO A 89 4.55 10.04 -10.60
CA PRO A 89 5.38 11.04 -11.23
C PRO A 89 5.09 11.10 -12.74
N PHE A 90 5.03 12.30 -13.27
CA PHE A 90 4.98 12.58 -14.72
C PHE A 90 3.77 11.98 -15.47
N THR A 91 2.67 11.69 -14.79
CA THR A 91 1.43 11.22 -15.42
C THR A 91 0.26 12.12 -15.04
N ASP A 92 -0.55 12.47 -16.03
CA ASP A 92 -1.76 13.29 -15.83
C ASP A 92 -3.00 12.43 -15.51
N ASP A 93 -2.86 11.08 -15.44
CA ASP A 93 -3.96 10.14 -15.21
C ASP A 93 -4.22 9.87 -13.72
N CYS A 94 -4.11 10.89 -12.87
CA CYS A 94 -4.42 10.74 -11.44
C CYS A 94 -5.90 10.41 -11.22
N MET A 95 -6.81 11.04 -11.98
CA MET A 95 -8.25 10.82 -11.87
C MET A 95 -8.63 9.38 -12.21
N GLY A 96 -8.19 8.87 -13.37
CA GLY A 96 -8.48 7.50 -13.79
C GLY A 96 -7.89 6.45 -12.84
N ARG A 97 -6.77 6.75 -12.19
CA ARG A 97 -6.20 5.89 -11.14
C ARG A 97 -7.00 5.97 -9.84
N ALA A 98 -7.47 7.15 -9.46
CA ALA A 98 -8.30 7.33 -8.28
C ALA A 98 -9.61 6.54 -8.41
N GLU A 99 -10.29 6.64 -9.55
CA GLU A 99 -11.50 5.88 -9.86
C GLU A 99 -11.26 4.36 -9.81
N LYS A 100 -10.23 3.87 -10.52
CA LYS A 100 -9.86 2.46 -10.51
C LYS A 100 -9.54 1.98 -9.09
N ARG A 101 -8.84 2.80 -8.30
CA ARG A 101 -8.51 2.44 -6.92
C ARG A 101 -9.75 2.36 -6.05
N GLY A 102 -10.63 3.34 -6.10
CA GLY A 102 -11.88 3.35 -5.34
C GLY A 102 -12.75 2.12 -5.69
N LEU A 103 -13.03 1.95 -6.98
CA LEU A 103 -13.88 0.87 -7.47
C LEU A 103 -13.31 -0.52 -7.15
N PHE A 104 -12.05 -0.78 -7.49
CA PHE A 104 -11.45 -2.11 -7.30
C PHE A 104 -11.09 -2.40 -5.84
N ASN A 105 -10.98 -1.39 -4.99
CA ASN A 105 -10.94 -1.60 -3.55
C ASN A 105 -12.28 -2.11 -3.01
N ILE A 106 -13.41 -1.57 -3.49
CA ILE A 106 -14.75 -2.07 -3.16
C ILE A 106 -14.93 -3.50 -3.67
N VAL A 107 -14.64 -3.74 -4.95
CA VAL A 107 -14.71 -5.09 -5.54
C VAL A 107 -13.87 -6.09 -4.77
N GLY A 108 -12.61 -5.76 -4.46
CA GLY A 108 -11.73 -6.61 -3.66
C GLY A 108 -12.28 -6.86 -2.25
N SER A 109 -12.86 -5.84 -1.62
CA SER A 109 -13.47 -5.99 -0.30
C SER A 109 -14.69 -6.92 -0.34
N LEU A 110 -15.55 -6.82 -1.35
CA LEU A 110 -16.70 -7.71 -1.51
C LEU A 110 -16.29 -9.16 -1.75
N ILE A 111 -15.30 -9.39 -2.62
CA ILE A 111 -14.74 -10.73 -2.85
C ILE A 111 -14.12 -11.28 -1.55
N PHE A 112 -13.38 -10.45 -0.81
CA PHE A 112 -12.81 -10.86 0.48
C PHE A 112 -13.91 -11.28 1.47
N VAL A 113 -14.98 -10.49 1.61
CA VAL A 113 -16.12 -10.81 2.48
C VAL A 113 -16.75 -12.13 2.06
N ALA A 114 -16.99 -12.35 0.77
CA ALA A 114 -17.55 -13.61 0.26
C ALA A 114 -16.64 -14.81 0.62
N LEU A 115 -15.33 -14.70 0.42
CA LEU A 115 -14.38 -15.74 0.80
C LEU A 115 -14.35 -15.95 2.32
N TYR A 116 -14.39 -14.89 3.10
CA TYR A 116 -14.36 -14.96 4.56
C TYR A 116 -15.60 -15.66 5.15
N LEU A 117 -16.77 -15.51 4.51
CA LEU A 117 -18.02 -16.13 4.94
C LEU A 117 -18.15 -17.61 4.50
N VAL A 118 -17.52 -17.97 3.38
CA VAL A 118 -17.62 -19.32 2.80
C VAL A 118 -16.53 -20.25 3.32
N LEU A 119 -15.32 -19.73 3.56
CA LEU A 119 -14.17 -20.54 3.96
C LEU A 119 -14.15 -20.77 5.48
N PRO A 120 -13.67 -21.93 5.94
CA PRO A 120 -13.45 -22.18 7.35
C PRO A 120 -12.32 -21.31 7.91
N GLU A 121 -12.35 -21.01 9.20
CA GLU A 121 -11.38 -20.11 9.87
C GLU A 121 -9.92 -20.53 9.67
N SER A 122 -9.64 -21.82 9.56
CA SER A 122 -8.30 -22.34 9.27
C SER A 122 -7.72 -21.85 7.94
N MET A 123 -8.57 -21.42 7.01
CA MET A 123 -8.18 -20.93 5.68
C MET A 123 -7.95 -19.42 5.59
N TYR A 124 -8.35 -18.65 6.61
CA TYR A 124 -8.24 -17.18 6.59
C TYR A 124 -6.80 -16.64 6.33
N PRO A 125 -5.73 -17.22 6.90
CA PRO A 125 -4.37 -16.78 6.60
C PRO A 125 -4.00 -16.89 5.11
N TYR A 126 -4.55 -17.90 4.43
CA TYR A 126 -4.27 -18.13 3.01
C TYR A 126 -4.91 -17.09 2.10
N ILE A 127 -6.02 -16.46 2.50
CA ILE A 127 -6.64 -15.37 1.73
C ILE A 127 -5.64 -14.22 1.58
N GLY A 128 -4.94 -13.85 2.66
CA GLY A 128 -3.90 -12.83 2.63
C GLY A 128 -2.72 -13.21 1.74
N MET A 129 -2.31 -14.47 1.76
CA MET A 129 -1.24 -15.00 0.91
C MET A 129 -1.64 -14.95 -0.58
N ILE A 130 -2.85 -15.39 -0.92
CA ILE A 130 -3.40 -15.29 -2.29
C ILE A 130 -3.43 -13.82 -2.73
N GLY A 131 -3.81 -12.90 -1.84
CA GLY A 131 -3.75 -11.47 -2.10
C GLY A 131 -2.35 -10.99 -2.48
N GLY A 132 -1.33 -11.39 -1.71
CA GLY A 132 0.07 -11.04 -1.99
C GLY A 132 0.58 -11.59 -3.33
N ILE A 133 0.29 -12.85 -3.62
CA ILE A 133 0.62 -13.50 -4.90
C ILE A 133 -0.13 -12.79 -6.04
N GLY A 134 -1.42 -12.53 -5.87
CA GLY A 134 -2.26 -11.85 -6.86
C GLY A 134 -1.75 -10.46 -7.21
N VAL A 135 -1.26 -9.68 -6.24
CA VAL A 135 -0.61 -8.38 -6.50
C VAL A 135 0.61 -8.54 -7.40
N GLY A 136 1.46 -9.55 -7.15
CA GLY A 136 2.68 -9.79 -7.92
C GLY A 136 2.43 -10.21 -9.36
N TYR A 137 1.38 -10.99 -9.60
CA TYR A 137 1.02 -11.49 -10.93
C TYR A 137 0.03 -10.61 -11.70
N SER A 138 -0.60 -9.64 -11.05
CA SER A 138 -1.58 -8.77 -11.70
C SER A 138 -0.92 -7.81 -12.68
N ALA A 139 -1.29 -7.90 -13.97
CA ALA A 139 -0.80 -7.03 -15.03
C ALA A 139 -1.36 -5.59 -14.96
N GLY A 140 -2.52 -5.41 -14.33
CA GLY A 140 -3.24 -4.14 -14.30
C GLY A 140 -3.39 -3.56 -12.89
N TYR A 141 -3.26 -2.24 -12.76
CA TYR A 141 -3.40 -1.50 -11.51
C TYR A 141 -4.71 -1.78 -10.76
N ALA A 142 -5.79 -1.93 -11.50
CA ALA A 142 -7.11 -2.22 -10.97
C ALA A 142 -7.12 -3.52 -10.14
N TRP A 143 -6.66 -4.62 -10.72
CA TRP A 143 -6.58 -5.92 -10.06
C TRP A 143 -5.53 -5.94 -8.94
N GLN A 144 -4.40 -5.25 -9.11
CA GLN A 144 -3.43 -5.07 -8.02
C GLN A 144 -4.09 -4.44 -6.79
N THR A 145 -4.99 -3.47 -7.00
CA THR A 145 -5.75 -2.84 -5.90
C THR A 145 -6.69 -3.83 -5.22
N ALA A 146 -7.41 -4.64 -5.99
CA ALA A 146 -8.32 -5.65 -5.46
C ALA A 146 -7.55 -6.69 -4.61
N PHE A 147 -6.48 -7.25 -5.13
CA PHE A 147 -5.67 -8.24 -4.41
C PHE A 147 -4.94 -7.65 -3.19
N ASN A 148 -4.45 -6.41 -3.28
CA ASN A 148 -3.85 -5.73 -2.13
C ASN A 148 -4.84 -5.56 -0.96
N THR A 149 -6.12 -5.49 -1.27
CA THR A 149 -7.18 -5.43 -0.26
C THR A 149 -7.28 -6.72 0.56
N PHE A 150 -7.03 -7.89 -0.03
CA PHE A 150 -7.06 -9.17 0.67
C PHE A 150 -6.02 -9.24 1.79
N GLY A 151 -4.76 -8.89 1.48
CA GLY A 151 -3.70 -8.86 2.49
C GLY A 151 -3.97 -7.88 3.63
N ALA A 152 -4.55 -6.72 3.32
CA ALA A 152 -4.89 -5.73 4.33
C ALA A 152 -6.06 -6.18 5.21
N LEU A 153 -7.12 -6.74 4.62
CA LEU A 153 -8.32 -7.18 5.33
C LEU A 153 -8.09 -8.44 6.15
N SER A 154 -7.27 -9.39 5.69
CA SER A 154 -6.97 -10.62 6.45
C SER A 154 -6.34 -10.32 7.81
N ILE A 155 -5.49 -9.28 7.88
CA ILE A 155 -4.90 -8.83 9.15
C ILE A 155 -5.90 -8.00 9.97
N ALA A 156 -6.64 -7.11 9.31
CA ALA A 156 -7.52 -6.17 9.99
C ALA A 156 -8.78 -6.82 10.54
N ALA A 157 -9.32 -7.83 9.87
CA ALA A 157 -10.49 -8.57 10.33
C ALA A 157 -10.24 -9.25 11.69
N GLY A 158 -9.03 -9.77 11.91
CA GLY A 158 -8.63 -10.33 13.21
C GLY A 158 -8.44 -9.28 14.32
N LEU A 159 -8.23 -8.01 13.98
CA LEU A 159 -7.99 -6.93 14.96
C LEU A 159 -9.24 -6.12 15.30
N PHE A 160 -10.09 -5.86 14.32
CA PHE A 160 -11.22 -4.93 14.41
C PHE A 160 -12.57 -5.60 14.15
N GLY A 161 -12.58 -6.89 13.80
CA GLY A 161 -13.72 -7.59 13.23
C GLY A 161 -13.91 -7.28 11.75
N LEU A 162 -14.60 -8.19 11.06
CA LEU A 162 -14.78 -8.12 9.60
C LEU A 162 -15.43 -6.81 9.14
N GLN A 163 -16.56 -6.45 9.76
CA GLN A 163 -17.36 -5.29 9.35
C GLN A 163 -16.56 -3.98 9.46
N ASN A 164 -15.92 -3.74 10.62
CA ASN A 164 -15.14 -2.54 10.84
C ASN A 164 -13.90 -2.48 9.92
N ALA A 165 -13.24 -3.62 9.71
CA ALA A 165 -12.09 -3.69 8.82
C ALA A 165 -12.46 -3.31 7.39
N VAL A 166 -13.60 -3.80 6.87
CA VAL A 166 -14.09 -3.49 5.52
C VAL A 166 -14.44 -2.01 5.38
N ILE A 167 -15.24 -1.46 6.32
CA ILE A 167 -15.62 -0.05 6.30
C ILE A 167 -14.40 0.86 6.35
N LEU A 168 -13.46 0.60 7.27
CA LEU A 168 -12.22 1.36 7.39
C LEU A 168 -11.36 1.26 6.12
N ARG A 169 -11.28 0.07 5.52
CA ARG A 169 -10.49 -0.15 4.30
C ARG A 169 -11.04 0.62 3.12
N ILE A 170 -12.35 0.52 2.87
CA ILE A 170 -13.03 1.23 1.78
C ILE A 170 -12.96 2.74 2.02
N GLY A 171 -13.32 3.20 3.21
CA GLY A 171 -13.32 4.63 3.56
C GLY A 171 -11.93 5.27 3.41
N ALA A 172 -10.89 4.64 3.97
CA ALA A 172 -9.51 5.16 3.86
C ALA A 172 -8.99 5.19 2.42
N ASN A 173 -9.35 4.20 1.59
CA ASN A 173 -8.93 4.19 0.18
C ASN A 173 -9.69 5.21 -0.66
N ILE A 174 -11.00 5.37 -0.47
CA ILE A 174 -11.79 6.41 -1.16
C ILE A 174 -11.27 7.78 -0.73
N PHE A 175 -11.12 8.02 0.57
CA PHE A 175 -10.60 9.29 1.09
C PHE A 175 -9.23 9.60 0.48
N GLY A 176 -8.25 8.69 0.57
CA GLY A 176 -6.91 8.93 0.03
C GLY A 176 -6.90 9.11 -1.49
N SER A 177 -7.77 8.41 -2.22
CA SER A 177 -7.89 8.56 -3.68
C SER A 177 -8.45 9.93 -4.07
N VAL A 178 -9.52 10.39 -3.42
CA VAL A 178 -10.15 11.69 -3.66
C VAL A 178 -9.25 12.84 -3.20
N TYR A 179 -8.60 12.67 -2.05
CA TYR A 179 -7.71 13.69 -1.48
C TYR A 179 -6.49 13.99 -2.36
N THR A 180 -6.11 13.05 -3.23
CA THR A 180 -4.92 13.19 -4.10
C THR A 180 -5.21 13.94 -5.39
N VAL A 181 -6.46 13.94 -5.85
CA VAL A 181 -6.92 14.59 -7.09
C VAL A 181 -7.18 16.05 -6.86
#